data_3ed0c9057eb894dfad0e043a5717e1e4
#
_entry.id   3ed0c9057eb894dfad0e043a5717e1e4
#
_cell.length_a   1.000
_cell.length_b   1.000
_cell.length_c   1.000
_cell.angle_alpha   90.00
_cell.angle_beta   90.00
_cell.angle_gamma   90.00
#
_symmetry.space_group_name_H-M   'P 1'
#
loop_
_entity.id
_entity.type
_entity.pdbx_description
1 polymer ?
#
loop_
_entity_poly.entity_id
_entity_poly.type
_entity_poly.pdbx_seq_one_letter_code
_entity_poly.pdbx_strand_id
1 'polypeptide(L)'
;DSICPTIPGSKELIKLLPNLNNNKYLIVKGDDGLSDIFDYLYKNKNNVEEISCYKRVKFKSYDYVKESFLKADAVIFSSTFGAQIFFEEIYSSDVKAKLFGISNRIINYISDIGYESKFIDYFANDIAESIKNSI
;
A
#
# COMPACT_ATOMS: atom_id res chain seq x y z
N ASP A 1 -8.93 -20.96 11.10
CA ASP A 1 -8.72 -20.62 9.67
C ASP A 1 -8.67 -19.11 9.53
N SER A 2 -7.77 -18.59 8.70
CA SER A 2 -7.69 -17.18 8.37
C SER A 2 -8.53 -16.87 7.14
N ILE A 3 -9.17 -15.71 7.11
CA ILE A 3 -9.91 -15.19 5.95
C ILE A 3 -9.06 -14.09 5.32
N CYS A 4 -8.79 -14.22 4.03
CA CYS A 4 -8.03 -13.23 3.28
C CYS A 4 -8.76 -12.90 1.97
N PRO A 5 -8.93 -11.62 1.62
CA PRO A 5 -9.52 -11.26 0.33
C PRO A 5 -8.55 -11.57 -0.82
N THR A 6 -9.07 -11.97 -1.96
CA THR A 6 -8.29 -12.24 -3.17
C THR A 6 -7.63 -10.95 -3.71
N ILE A 7 -8.33 -9.82 -3.58
CA ILE A 7 -7.79 -8.50 -3.91
C ILE A 7 -7.48 -7.78 -2.61
N PRO A 8 -6.26 -7.25 -2.42
CA PRO A 8 -5.90 -6.58 -1.18
C PRO A 8 -6.66 -5.26 -1.00
N GLY A 9 -7.02 -4.98 0.26
CA GLY A 9 -7.61 -3.71 0.65
C GLY A 9 -8.76 -3.83 1.64
N SER A 10 -8.97 -2.75 2.42
CA SER A 10 -10.01 -2.68 3.45
C SER A 10 -11.40 -2.95 2.89
N LYS A 11 -11.70 -2.43 1.70
CA LYS A 11 -13.02 -2.60 1.06
C LYS A 11 -13.30 -4.06 0.70
N GLU A 12 -12.31 -4.77 0.21
CA GLU A 12 -12.46 -6.18 -0.15
C GLU A 12 -12.54 -7.07 1.10
N LEU A 13 -11.77 -6.73 2.15
CA LEU A 13 -11.88 -7.42 3.43
C LEU A 13 -13.29 -7.21 4.05
N ILE A 14 -13.83 -6.01 3.99
CA ILE A 14 -15.18 -5.70 4.49
C ILE A 14 -16.25 -6.58 3.83
N LYS A 15 -16.12 -6.88 2.53
CA LYS A 15 -17.05 -7.77 1.82
C LYS A 15 -17.04 -9.21 2.36
N LEU A 16 -15.94 -9.64 2.94
CA LEU A 16 -15.78 -10.98 3.52
C LEU A 16 -16.22 -11.03 4.99
N LEU A 17 -16.34 -9.87 5.65
CA LEU A 17 -16.78 -9.84 7.04
C LEU A 17 -18.26 -10.21 7.11
N PRO A 18 -18.61 -11.14 7.99
CA PRO A 18 -20.02 -11.50 8.17
C PRO A 18 -20.79 -10.29 8.71
N ASN A 19 -22.03 -10.13 8.27
CA ASN A 19 -22.92 -9.08 8.76
C ASN A 19 -23.46 -9.45 10.17
N LEU A 20 -22.53 -9.57 11.11
CA LEU A 20 -22.81 -9.89 12.52
C LEU A 20 -22.85 -8.59 13.33
N ASN A 21 -23.69 -8.60 14.37
CA ASN A 21 -23.78 -7.53 15.35
C ASN A 21 -23.47 -8.07 16.75
N ASN A 22 -23.21 -7.18 17.69
CA ASN A 22 -22.91 -7.50 19.10
C ASN A 22 -21.67 -8.40 19.29
N ASN A 23 -20.76 -8.43 18.32
CA ASN A 23 -19.48 -9.13 18.45
C ASN A 23 -18.37 -8.19 18.90
N LYS A 24 -17.28 -8.76 19.40
CA LYS A 24 -16.06 -8.04 19.75
C LYS A 24 -15.03 -8.24 18.65
N TYR A 25 -14.46 -7.14 18.16
CA TYR A 25 -13.40 -7.13 17.16
C TYR A 25 -12.20 -6.37 17.67
N LEU A 26 -11.02 -6.87 17.36
CA LEU A 26 -9.75 -6.21 17.60
C LEU A 26 -9.09 -5.96 16.25
N ILE A 27 -8.83 -4.70 15.93
CA ILE A 27 -8.11 -4.29 14.72
C ILE A 27 -6.68 -3.97 15.08
N VAL A 28 -5.74 -4.74 14.51
CA VAL A 28 -4.31 -4.51 14.68
C VAL A 28 -3.79 -3.81 13.44
N LYS A 29 -3.30 -2.57 13.58
CA LYS A 29 -2.92 -1.73 12.43
C LYS A 29 -1.73 -0.82 12.73
N GLY A 30 -1.23 -0.12 11.71
CA GLY A 30 -0.32 1.02 11.91
C GLY A 30 -1.07 2.29 12.31
N ASP A 31 -0.38 3.23 12.94
CA ASP A 31 -0.94 4.50 13.45
C ASP A 31 -1.75 5.27 12.39
N ASP A 32 -1.24 5.30 11.15
CA ASP A 32 -1.87 5.99 10.01
C ASP A 32 -2.82 5.08 9.19
N GLY A 33 -3.26 3.96 9.75
CA GLY A 33 -4.15 3.02 9.05
C GLY A 33 -5.55 3.61 8.84
N LEU A 34 -6.19 3.25 7.71
CA LEU A 34 -7.55 3.68 7.39
C LEU A 34 -8.55 3.21 8.44
N SER A 35 -9.62 3.98 8.64
CA SER A 35 -10.72 3.65 9.56
C SER A 35 -11.84 2.83 8.94
N ASP A 36 -11.80 2.54 7.63
CA ASP A 36 -12.90 1.90 6.89
C ASP A 36 -13.48 0.65 7.59
N ILE A 37 -12.58 -0.21 8.12
CA ILE A 37 -12.98 -1.46 8.80
C ILE A 37 -13.63 -1.14 10.15
N PHE A 38 -13.03 -0.21 10.90
CA PHE A 38 -13.58 0.24 12.18
C PHE A 38 -14.98 0.82 12.00
N ASP A 39 -15.13 1.76 11.05
CA ASP A 39 -16.39 2.46 10.77
C ASP A 39 -17.47 1.47 10.35
N TYR A 40 -17.14 0.51 9.49
CA TYR A 40 -18.06 -0.54 9.07
C TYR A 40 -18.54 -1.39 10.25
N LEU A 41 -17.62 -1.90 11.06
CA LEU A 41 -17.94 -2.76 12.19
C LEU A 41 -18.72 -2.00 13.28
N TYR A 42 -18.32 -0.77 13.58
CA TYR A 42 -18.99 0.10 14.57
C TYR A 42 -20.42 0.44 14.15
N LYS A 43 -20.63 0.79 12.88
CA LYS A 43 -21.96 1.05 12.31
C LYS A 43 -22.87 -0.15 12.41
N ASN A 44 -22.32 -1.36 12.33
CA ASN A 44 -23.05 -2.62 12.52
C ASN A 44 -23.18 -3.05 13.99
N LYS A 45 -23.06 -2.11 14.93
CA LYS A 45 -23.27 -2.31 16.39
C LYS A 45 -22.34 -3.36 17.01
N ASN A 46 -21.12 -3.44 16.53
CA ASN A 46 -20.10 -4.27 17.15
C ASN A 46 -19.25 -3.46 18.15
N ASN A 47 -18.67 -4.16 19.11
CA ASN A 47 -17.63 -3.58 19.97
C ASN A 47 -16.28 -3.70 19.26
N VAL A 48 -15.68 -2.58 18.92
CA VAL A 48 -14.44 -2.54 18.12
C VAL A 48 -13.35 -1.82 18.90
N GLU A 49 -12.22 -2.47 19.04
CA GLU A 49 -11.00 -1.91 19.62
C GLU A 49 -9.90 -1.87 18.55
N GLU A 50 -9.07 -0.82 18.57
CA GLU A 50 -7.91 -0.70 17.69
C GLU A 50 -6.62 -0.70 18.49
N ILE A 51 -5.62 -1.45 18.00
CA ILE A 51 -4.26 -1.44 18.52
C ILE A 51 -3.32 -0.98 17.42
N SER A 52 -2.66 0.15 17.64
CA SER A 52 -1.56 0.62 16.80
C SER A 52 -0.26 -0.08 17.20
N CYS A 53 0.28 -0.93 16.36
CA CYS A 53 1.51 -1.69 16.63
C CYS A 53 2.76 -1.12 15.97
N TYR A 54 2.64 -0.19 15.03
CA TYR A 54 3.78 0.48 14.40
C TYR A 54 3.40 1.88 13.92
N LYS A 55 4.41 2.72 13.78
CA LYS A 55 4.33 4.03 13.14
C LYS A 55 5.33 4.11 11.99
N ARG A 56 4.90 4.65 10.84
CA ARG A 56 5.82 4.95 9.74
C ARG A 56 6.47 6.29 9.97
N VAL A 57 7.79 6.34 9.84
CA VAL A 57 8.56 7.59 9.98
C VAL A 57 9.58 7.70 8.86
N LYS A 58 9.89 8.93 8.44
CA LYS A 58 10.98 9.20 7.52
C LYS A 58 12.33 8.96 8.20
N PHE A 59 13.30 8.45 7.44
CA PHE A 59 14.70 8.46 7.87
C PHE A 59 15.26 9.88 7.83
N LYS A 60 16.38 10.10 8.50
CA LYS A 60 17.07 11.41 8.50
C LYS A 60 17.70 11.74 7.14
N SER A 61 18.12 10.75 6.36
CA SER A 61 18.66 10.88 5.02
C SER A 61 18.42 9.60 4.22
N TYR A 62 18.31 9.75 2.90
CA TYR A 62 18.17 8.68 1.92
C TYR A 62 19.34 8.64 0.93
N ASP A 63 20.43 9.39 1.17
CA ASP A 63 21.54 9.53 0.23
C ASP A 63 22.18 8.17 -0.10
N TYR A 64 22.23 7.28 0.89
CA TYR A 64 22.83 5.94 0.73
C TYR A 64 22.05 5.01 -0.24
N VAL A 65 20.80 5.32 -0.57
CA VAL A 65 19.99 4.52 -1.52
C VAL A 65 19.80 5.19 -2.88
N LYS A 66 20.10 6.48 -3.01
CA LYS A 66 19.87 7.24 -4.27
C LYS A 66 20.53 6.58 -5.48
N GLU A 67 21.78 6.15 -5.33
CA GLU A 67 22.52 5.49 -6.42
C GLU A 67 21.86 4.19 -6.87
N SER A 68 21.24 3.44 -5.96
CA SER A 68 20.51 2.22 -6.29
C SER A 68 19.27 2.50 -7.14
N PHE A 69 18.57 3.59 -6.88
CA PHE A 69 17.41 3.99 -7.70
C PHE A 69 17.80 4.45 -9.09
N LEU A 70 18.97 5.08 -9.26
CA LEU A 70 19.50 5.48 -10.58
C LEU A 70 19.83 4.27 -11.46
N LYS A 71 20.14 3.13 -10.86
CA LYS A 71 20.49 1.88 -11.57
C LYS A 71 19.32 0.91 -11.70
N ALA A 72 18.18 1.22 -11.11
CA ALA A 72 17.03 0.34 -11.13
C ALA A 72 16.28 0.41 -12.47
N ASP A 73 15.84 -0.72 -13.00
CA ASP A 73 14.94 -0.79 -14.15
C ASP A 73 13.47 -0.58 -13.74
N ALA A 74 13.13 -0.95 -12.51
CA ALA A 74 11.78 -0.85 -11.95
C ALA A 74 11.81 -0.43 -10.48
N VAL A 75 10.82 0.39 -10.08
CA VAL A 75 10.53 0.73 -8.68
C VAL A 75 9.11 0.31 -8.36
N ILE A 76 8.94 -0.52 -7.34
CA ILE A 76 7.65 -1.02 -6.90
C ILE A 76 7.26 -0.37 -5.57
N PHE A 77 6.13 0.32 -5.56
CA PHE A 77 5.61 0.95 -4.36
C PHE A 77 4.58 0.04 -3.67
N SER A 78 4.87 -0.33 -2.43
CA SER A 78 3.98 -1.12 -1.57
C SER A 78 3.09 -0.25 -0.68
N SER A 79 3.30 1.07 -0.67
CA SER A 79 2.48 2.03 0.09
C SER A 79 2.54 3.43 -0.51
N THR A 80 1.48 4.22 -0.29
CA THR A 80 1.48 5.65 -0.65
C THR A 80 2.55 6.43 0.11
N PHE A 81 2.81 6.09 1.38
CA PHE A 81 3.89 6.70 2.15
C PHE A 81 5.27 6.45 1.55
N GLY A 82 5.53 5.23 1.06
CA GLY A 82 6.78 4.92 0.35
C GLY A 82 6.91 5.70 -0.96
N ALA A 83 5.83 5.82 -1.73
CA ALA A 83 5.80 6.64 -2.93
C ALA A 83 6.04 8.12 -2.62
N GLN A 84 5.39 8.65 -1.59
CA GLN A 84 5.59 10.04 -1.14
C GLN A 84 7.08 10.31 -0.83
N ILE A 85 7.69 9.48 0.00
CA ILE A 85 9.12 9.64 0.35
C ILE A 85 10.00 9.56 -0.89
N PHE A 86 9.72 8.63 -1.80
CA PHE A 86 10.50 8.51 -3.02
C PHE A 86 10.49 9.81 -3.83
N PHE A 87 9.33 10.40 -4.07
CA PHE A 87 9.23 11.63 -4.84
C PHE A 87 9.74 12.88 -4.10
N GLU A 88 9.59 12.94 -2.78
CA GLU A 88 10.04 14.08 -1.99
C GLU A 88 11.55 14.08 -1.72
N GLU A 89 12.18 12.91 -1.55
CA GLU A 89 13.52 12.80 -0.98
C GLU A 89 14.54 12.12 -1.91
N ILE A 90 14.08 11.28 -2.85
CA ILE A 90 14.95 10.38 -3.63
C ILE A 90 14.91 10.70 -5.12
N TYR A 91 13.73 10.94 -5.66
CA TYR A 91 13.52 11.10 -7.10
C TYR A 91 14.33 12.26 -7.68
N SER A 92 14.91 12.00 -8.86
CA SER A 92 15.48 13.02 -9.74
C SER A 92 15.14 12.67 -11.18
N SER A 93 15.31 13.63 -12.11
CA SER A 93 15.10 13.41 -13.55
C SER A 93 16.00 12.32 -14.15
N ASP A 94 17.06 11.93 -13.44
CA ASP A 94 18.00 10.89 -13.86
C ASP A 94 17.49 9.48 -13.56
N VAL A 95 16.47 9.33 -12.71
CA VAL A 95 15.81 8.05 -12.46
C VAL A 95 15.01 7.65 -13.70
N LYS A 96 15.43 6.57 -14.36
CA LYS A 96 14.77 6.05 -15.58
C LYS A 96 13.90 4.82 -15.33
N ALA A 97 13.85 4.37 -14.08
CA ALA A 97 13.07 3.20 -13.68
C ALA A 97 11.59 3.35 -14.04
N LYS A 98 10.97 2.27 -14.49
CA LYS A 98 9.50 2.18 -14.60
C LYS A 98 8.90 2.08 -13.20
N LEU A 99 7.81 2.81 -12.98
CA LEU A 99 7.16 2.89 -11.67
C LEU A 99 5.94 1.96 -11.62
N PHE A 100 5.84 1.22 -10.53
CA PHE A 100 4.74 0.28 -10.30
C PHE A 100 4.13 0.48 -8.92
N GLY A 101 2.81 0.31 -8.83
CA GLY A 101 2.08 0.30 -7.56
C GLY A 101 1.27 -0.98 -7.40
N ILE A 102 1.26 -1.54 -6.19
CA ILE A 102 0.51 -2.77 -5.86
C ILE A 102 -0.99 -2.53 -5.59
N SER A 103 -1.46 -1.30 -5.71
CA SER A 103 -2.88 -0.95 -5.52
C SER A 103 -3.26 0.31 -6.29
N ASN A 104 -4.54 0.41 -6.68
CA ASN A 104 -5.07 1.60 -7.35
C ASN A 104 -4.88 2.88 -6.54
N ARG A 105 -4.91 2.80 -5.20
CA ARG A 105 -4.64 3.96 -4.33
C ARG A 105 -3.23 4.53 -4.55
N ILE A 106 -2.24 3.65 -4.72
CA ILE A 106 -0.85 4.07 -4.99
C ILE A 106 -0.73 4.67 -6.39
N ILE A 107 -1.34 4.02 -7.39
CA ILE A 107 -1.36 4.50 -8.78
C ILE A 107 -2.00 5.90 -8.85
N ASN A 108 -3.16 6.08 -8.24
CA ASN A 108 -3.86 7.36 -8.22
C ASN A 108 -3.01 8.44 -7.54
N TYR A 109 -2.39 8.14 -6.39
CA TYR A 109 -1.49 9.08 -5.72
C TYR A 109 -0.34 9.52 -6.63
N ILE A 110 0.31 8.59 -7.34
CA ILE A 110 1.42 8.89 -8.25
C ILE A 110 0.94 9.73 -9.44
N SER A 111 -0.24 9.42 -9.98
CA SER A 111 -0.89 10.20 -11.04
C SER A 111 -1.25 11.61 -10.59
N ASP A 112 -1.78 11.78 -9.38
CA ASP A 112 -2.18 13.08 -8.82
C ASP A 112 -0.98 14.03 -8.65
N ILE A 113 0.21 13.50 -8.44
CA ILE A 113 1.46 14.29 -8.39
C ILE A 113 2.17 14.41 -9.75
N GLY A 114 1.53 13.98 -10.85
CA GLY A 114 1.98 14.21 -12.22
C GLY A 114 2.92 13.16 -12.80
N TYR A 115 2.98 11.95 -12.24
CA TYR A 115 3.82 10.87 -12.75
C TYR A 115 2.99 9.69 -13.23
N GLU A 116 3.57 8.91 -14.14
CA GLU A 116 2.95 7.67 -14.63
C GLU A 116 3.45 6.47 -13.84
N SER A 117 2.54 5.55 -13.55
CA SER A 117 2.88 4.26 -12.95
C SER A 117 1.91 3.18 -13.42
N LYS A 118 2.34 1.93 -13.37
CA LYS A 118 1.52 0.78 -13.75
C LYS A 118 1.13 -0.03 -12.53
N PHE A 119 -0.07 -0.61 -12.58
CA PHE A 119 -0.49 -1.59 -11.58
C PHE A 119 0.31 -2.88 -11.76
N ILE A 120 0.72 -3.48 -10.64
CA ILE A 120 1.29 -4.81 -10.59
C ILE A 120 0.54 -5.66 -9.58
N ASP A 121 0.14 -6.86 -10.00
CA ASP A 121 -0.47 -7.82 -9.08
C ASP A 121 0.61 -8.45 -8.19
N TYR A 122 0.65 -8.01 -6.95
CA TYR A 122 1.59 -8.51 -5.95
C TYR A 122 1.37 -9.98 -5.58
N PHE A 123 0.21 -10.54 -5.87
CA PHE A 123 -0.14 -11.94 -5.61
C PHE A 123 0.02 -12.84 -6.83
N ALA A 124 0.43 -12.29 -7.98
CA ALA A 124 0.71 -13.09 -9.17
C ALA A 124 1.87 -14.07 -8.90
N ASN A 125 1.77 -15.28 -9.48
CA ASN A 125 2.78 -16.31 -9.30
C ASN A 125 4.15 -15.92 -9.88
N ASP A 126 4.19 -15.03 -10.88
CA ASP A 126 5.42 -14.52 -11.48
C ASP A 126 5.38 -13.00 -11.66
N ILE A 127 5.67 -12.29 -10.57
CA ILE A 127 5.79 -10.83 -10.56
C ILE A 127 6.96 -10.38 -11.45
N ALA A 128 8.06 -11.13 -11.46
CA ALA A 128 9.25 -10.75 -12.23
C ALA A 128 8.98 -10.78 -13.74
N GLU A 129 8.22 -11.75 -14.22
CA GLU A 129 7.81 -11.83 -15.62
C GLU A 129 6.82 -10.69 -15.97
N SER A 130 5.87 -10.40 -15.10
CA SER A 130 4.94 -9.28 -15.24
C SER A 130 5.65 -7.94 -15.36
N ILE A 131 6.72 -7.73 -14.60
CA ILE A 131 7.56 -6.51 -14.68
C ILE A 131 8.31 -6.51 -16.01
N LYS A 132 9.01 -7.58 -16.37
CA LYS A 132 9.77 -7.68 -17.62
C LYS A 132 8.92 -7.40 -18.86
N ASN A 133 7.70 -7.92 -18.91
CA ASN A 133 6.78 -7.68 -20.02
C ASN A 133 6.20 -6.25 -20.04
N SER A 134 6.44 -5.46 -19.00
CA SER A 134 5.96 -4.09 -18.85
C SER A 134 7.04 -3.03 -19.05
N ILE A 135 8.30 -3.43 -19.06
CA ILE A 135 9.48 -2.59 -19.33
C ILE A 135 9.76 -2.55 -20.82
#